data_43bfd17aeda3921b87914ae51950904f
#
_entry.id   43bfd17aeda3921b87914ae51950904f
#
_cell.length_a   1.000
_cell.length_b   1.000
_cell.length_c   1.000
_cell.angle_alpha   90.00
_cell.angle_beta   90.00
_cell.angle_gamma   90.00
#
_symmetry.space_group_name_H-M   'P 1'
#
loop_
_entity.id
_entity.type
_entity.pdbx_description
1 polymer ?
#
loop_
_entity_poly.entity_id
_entity_poly.type
_entity_poly.pdbx_seq_one_letter_code
_entity_poly.pdbx_strand_id
1 'polypeptide(L)'
;MKADLTRDTFHPLKHYARVLTQQGRVQLDADMNEQAAILLRYLHILAADLIGPAGGPANDPGFEIIPLPAPNALDFQIGFGNYYVNGLLCQADFVPMAIFPTADAAVFRLMNWSSEFELQPNPYFYEIFDSTPSSTPPPVPVPVVIASASKAQNRYQLTFQPAPNLTGFSTPTLRRLITYLHQPDFVFSTKSNPNSPLPLPPGLSQIYLDVWERAITYAEDDSIREVALGGPDTAARGKLVWQVKWTQPALGTADAPICMTIQQLNAQVQAELQGQTKAPFQPQPRGWLQAMAKQSSQSTNPCIINPNAAYTGPENQLYRVEINRGGAAGTTPGSSATFKWSRENGSVIYPIASGGGSATVVVESLGRDDRFGLIEGNLVEVQDDRSVLSNLPGNLLPVQSINSTTMTVTLNGTPDGILGSDETLHPLLRRWDQASGDKAEGGLTLDIDNAAFVQEGLWLTLEDGVEIRFQPADPVQSPPSTPTPVNQYLTGDYWLIPARTATGDVEWPKVIDADGNPETDTNGNMIPVALPPHGITHYYAPLAIIGVSADGVSPIRGCRNSFSLNTAPLSAKKRG
;
A
#
# COMPACT_ATOMS: atom_id res chain seq x y z
N MET A 1 0.30 -8.34 3.39
CA MET A 1 0.96 -8.23 2.05
C MET A 1 0.42 -9.33 1.13
N LYS A 2 0.36 -9.11 -0.20
CA LYS A 2 -0.10 -10.10 -1.18
C LYS A 2 1.12 -10.83 -1.74
N ALA A 3 1.58 -11.87 -1.06
CA ALA A 3 2.70 -12.71 -1.44
C ALA A 3 2.37 -14.17 -1.19
N ASP A 4 3.03 -15.09 -1.87
CA ASP A 4 2.89 -16.54 -1.64
C ASP A 4 3.59 -16.91 -0.34
N LEU A 5 2.81 -16.98 0.73
CA LEU A 5 3.27 -17.27 2.09
C LEU A 5 2.51 -18.47 2.64
N THR A 6 3.20 -19.33 3.39
CA THR A 6 2.51 -20.42 4.08
C THR A 6 1.63 -19.92 5.23
N ARG A 7 2.09 -18.94 5.98
CA ARG A 7 1.37 -18.25 7.08
C ARG A 7 2.20 -17.09 7.62
N ASP A 8 1.56 -16.25 8.43
CA ASP A 8 2.22 -15.26 9.27
C ASP A 8 2.20 -15.76 10.73
N THR A 9 3.36 -15.94 11.34
CA THR A 9 3.53 -16.40 12.72
C THR A 9 3.91 -15.30 13.69
N PHE A 10 4.23 -14.11 13.17
CA PHE A 10 4.65 -13.00 14.01
C PHE A 10 3.50 -12.50 14.89
N HIS A 11 3.68 -12.59 16.20
CA HIS A 11 2.72 -12.10 17.19
C HIS A 11 3.39 -11.23 18.23
N PRO A 12 3.19 -9.89 18.21
CA PRO A 12 3.91 -8.96 19.08
C PRO A 12 3.77 -9.24 20.57
N LEU A 13 2.62 -9.76 21.03
CA LEU A 13 2.35 -10.03 22.44
C LEU A 13 3.06 -11.26 22.99
N LYS A 14 3.64 -12.12 22.14
CA LYS A 14 4.47 -13.23 22.59
C LYS A 14 5.86 -12.81 23.03
N HIS A 15 6.27 -11.57 22.74
CA HIS A 15 7.54 -10.97 23.15
C HIS A 15 8.77 -11.79 22.73
N TYR A 16 8.71 -12.50 21.60
CA TYR A 16 9.86 -13.22 21.09
C TYR A 16 10.95 -12.23 20.66
N ALA A 17 12.20 -12.55 21.03
CA ALA A 17 13.37 -11.74 20.70
C ALA A 17 14.08 -12.20 19.41
N ARG A 18 13.93 -13.45 19.04
CA ARG A 18 14.50 -14.07 17.83
C ARG A 18 13.93 -15.45 17.56
N VAL A 19 14.05 -15.92 16.34
CA VAL A 19 13.83 -17.31 15.96
C VAL A 19 15.12 -18.10 16.14
N LEU A 20 15.04 -19.32 16.66
CA LEU A 20 16.16 -20.23 16.83
C LEU A 20 15.95 -21.46 15.92
N THR A 21 16.65 -21.52 14.82
CA THR A 21 16.66 -22.69 13.94
C THR A 21 17.25 -23.90 14.66
N GLN A 22 16.66 -25.09 14.46
CA GLN A 22 17.11 -26.31 15.13
C GLN A 22 17.79 -27.26 14.16
N GLN A 23 18.79 -27.99 14.65
CA GLN A 23 19.53 -28.98 13.84
C GLN A 23 18.58 -30.07 13.31
N GLY A 24 18.70 -30.37 12.01
CA GLY A 24 17.95 -31.42 11.35
C GLY A 24 16.46 -31.12 11.14
N ARG A 25 16.03 -29.86 11.28
CA ARG A 25 14.67 -29.41 10.99
C ARG A 25 14.59 -28.72 9.63
N VAL A 26 13.44 -28.83 8.99
CA VAL A 26 13.14 -28.09 7.76
C VAL A 26 12.99 -26.61 8.10
N GLN A 27 13.57 -25.75 7.29
CA GLN A 27 13.36 -24.29 7.37
C GLN A 27 12.06 -23.94 6.65
N LEU A 28 11.23 -23.14 7.30
CA LEU A 28 9.98 -22.63 6.76
C LEU A 28 10.14 -21.15 6.41
N ASP A 29 9.43 -20.70 5.37
CA ASP A 29 9.30 -19.27 5.02
C ASP A 29 8.77 -18.44 6.21
N ALA A 30 7.80 -18.98 6.96
CA ALA A 30 7.24 -18.35 8.14
C ALA A 30 8.29 -18.05 9.23
N ASP A 31 9.26 -18.95 9.46
CA ASP A 31 10.31 -18.77 10.47
C ASP A 31 11.25 -17.61 10.09
N MET A 32 11.60 -17.51 8.80
CA MET A 32 12.46 -16.43 8.30
C MET A 32 11.74 -15.09 8.31
N ASN A 33 10.48 -15.07 7.90
CA ASN A 33 9.66 -13.87 7.91
C ASN A 33 9.40 -13.37 9.34
N GLU A 34 9.14 -14.29 10.31
CA GLU A 34 9.01 -13.94 11.72
C GLU A 34 10.30 -13.34 12.30
N GLN A 35 11.47 -13.92 11.96
CA GLN A 35 12.77 -13.35 12.40
C GLN A 35 12.94 -11.92 11.92
N ALA A 36 12.60 -11.64 10.64
CA ALA A 36 12.68 -10.29 10.08
C ALA A 36 11.68 -9.34 10.75
N ALA A 37 10.43 -9.78 10.96
CA ALA A 37 9.39 -8.99 11.61
C ALA A 37 9.74 -8.63 13.06
N ILE A 38 10.35 -9.56 13.82
CA ILE A 38 10.87 -9.28 15.18
C ILE A 38 11.90 -8.16 15.15
N LEU A 39 12.90 -8.24 14.27
CA LEU A 39 13.96 -7.22 14.18
C LEU A 39 13.43 -5.87 13.72
N LEU A 40 12.58 -5.84 12.70
CA LEU A 40 11.95 -4.60 12.22
C LEU A 40 11.12 -3.94 13.32
N ARG A 41 10.33 -4.71 14.06
CA ARG A 41 9.58 -4.19 15.21
C ARG A 41 10.48 -3.54 16.26
N TYR A 42 11.60 -4.18 16.62
CA TYR A 42 12.57 -3.59 17.56
C TYR A 42 13.12 -2.25 17.05
N LEU A 43 13.50 -2.19 15.77
CA LEU A 43 14.02 -0.97 15.17
C LEU A 43 12.95 0.13 15.11
N HIS A 44 11.73 -0.19 14.73
CA HIS A 44 10.64 0.79 14.64
C HIS A 44 10.29 1.36 16.02
N ILE A 45 10.16 0.50 17.05
CA ILE A 45 9.89 0.95 18.42
C ILE A 45 11.04 1.81 18.93
N LEU A 46 12.30 1.35 18.78
CA LEU A 46 13.46 2.11 19.22
C LEU A 46 13.51 3.49 18.55
N ALA A 47 13.29 3.55 17.24
CA ALA A 47 13.26 4.82 16.51
C ALA A 47 12.09 5.71 16.98
N ALA A 48 10.89 5.16 17.16
CA ALA A 48 9.74 5.90 17.64
C ALA A 48 9.91 6.43 19.07
N ASP A 49 10.54 5.66 19.96
CA ASP A 49 10.81 6.06 21.34
C ASP A 49 11.88 7.17 21.43
N LEU A 50 12.89 7.15 20.53
CA LEU A 50 13.98 8.15 20.53
C LEU A 50 13.60 9.43 19.77
N ILE A 51 12.88 9.32 18.67
CA ILE A 51 12.53 10.42 17.78
C ILE A 51 11.16 11.02 18.13
N GLY A 52 10.28 10.21 18.71
CA GLY A 52 8.86 10.48 18.86
C GLY A 52 8.04 9.93 17.67
N PRO A 53 6.74 10.20 17.65
CA PRO A 53 5.83 9.63 16.66
C PRO A 53 6.09 10.12 15.22
N ALA A 54 6.73 11.29 15.05
CA ALA A 54 7.25 11.75 13.76
C ALA A 54 8.32 12.82 13.97
N GLY A 55 9.37 12.80 13.14
CA GLY A 55 10.44 13.79 13.20
C GLY A 55 11.56 13.54 12.19
N GLY A 56 12.30 14.58 11.83
CA GLY A 56 13.48 14.52 10.99
C GLY A 56 14.75 14.99 11.73
N PRO A 57 15.96 14.73 11.19
CA PRO A 57 17.21 15.23 11.74
C PRO A 57 17.20 16.77 11.84
N ALA A 58 17.66 17.32 12.96
CA ALA A 58 17.59 18.78 13.20
C ALA A 58 18.34 19.62 12.17
N ASN A 59 19.40 19.06 11.57
CA ASN A 59 20.21 19.78 10.59
C ASN A 59 19.60 19.80 9.19
N ASP A 60 18.77 18.83 8.86
CA ASP A 60 18.10 18.70 7.56
C ASP A 60 16.88 17.76 7.68
N PRO A 61 15.78 18.23 8.27
CA PRO A 61 14.54 17.47 8.28
C PRO A 61 13.94 17.50 6.89
N GLY A 62 14.00 16.39 6.15
CA GLY A 62 13.41 16.24 4.83
C GLY A 62 11.91 16.61 4.76
N PHE A 63 11.32 16.55 3.57
CA PHE A 63 9.89 16.82 3.32
C PHE A 63 9.46 18.28 3.60
N GLU A 64 10.35 19.22 3.39
CA GLU A 64 9.98 20.65 3.39
C GLU A 64 9.05 20.97 2.23
N ILE A 65 8.01 21.75 2.51
CA ILE A 65 7.08 22.23 1.48
C ILE A 65 7.60 23.56 0.94
N ILE A 66 8.08 23.54 -0.29
CA ILE A 66 8.74 24.69 -0.93
C ILE A 66 7.88 25.12 -2.13
N PRO A 67 7.39 26.38 -2.17
CA PRO A 67 6.58 26.86 -3.29
C PRO A 67 7.38 26.87 -4.59
N LEU A 68 6.74 26.53 -5.70
CA LEU A 68 7.32 26.67 -7.02
C LEU A 68 6.95 28.02 -7.65
N PRO A 69 7.84 28.61 -8.46
CA PRO A 69 7.54 29.84 -9.18
C PRO A 69 6.54 29.60 -10.31
N ALA A 70 5.88 30.68 -10.76
CA ALA A 70 5.05 30.60 -11.97
C ALA A 70 5.88 30.12 -13.18
N PRO A 71 5.27 29.29 -14.10
CA PRO A 71 3.84 29.03 -14.24
C PRO A 71 3.31 27.87 -13.35
N ASN A 72 4.15 27.25 -12.51
CA ASN A 72 3.84 26.06 -11.73
C ASN A 72 3.42 26.38 -10.29
N ALA A 73 2.88 27.57 -10.07
CA ALA A 73 2.55 28.07 -8.75
C ALA A 73 1.47 27.24 -7.98
N LEU A 74 0.74 26.36 -8.69
CA LEU A 74 -0.24 25.44 -8.08
C LEU A 74 0.36 24.06 -7.72
N ASP A 75 1.67 23.90 -7.84
CA ASP A 75 2.44 22.76 -7.37
C ASP A 75 3.45 23.25 -6.30
N PHE A 76 4.05 22.33 -5.56
CA PHE A 76 5.12 22.64 -4.62
C PHE A 76 6.18 21.54 -4.63
N GLN A 77 7.42 21.92 -4.37
CA GLN A 77 8.51 20.97 -4.19
C GLN A 77 8.45 20.35 -2.80
N ILE A 78 8.76 19.06 -2.74
CA ILE A 78 9.00 18.31 -1.51
C ILE A 78 10.51 18.25 -1.29
N GLY A 79 10.99 18.84 -0.20
CA GLY A 79 12.40 18.91 0.13
C GLY A 79 13.02 17.53 0.35
N PHE A 80 14.24 17.37 -0.14
CA PHE A 80 15.00 16.12 0.05
C PHE A 80 15.38 15.88 1.51
N GLY A 81 15.68 14.65 1.84
CA GLY A 81 16.17 14.23 3.15
C GLY A 81 15.30 13.17 3.83
N ASN A 82 15.64 12.88 5.07
CA ASN A 82 15.02 11.81 5.86
C ASN A 82 13.96 12.37 6.80
N TYR A 83 12.86 11.64 6.93
CA TYR A 83 11.83 11.87 7.94
C TYR A 83 11.33 10.55 8.48
N TYR A 84 11.10 10.46 9.78
CA TYR A 84 10.61 9.24 10.41
C TYR A 84 9.15 9.42 10.80
N VAL A 85 8.34 8.39 10.54
CA VAL A 85 6.93 8.34 10.95
C VAL A 85 6.69 7.00 11.65
N ASN A 86 6.35 7.04 12.93
CA ASN A 86 6.19 5.85 13.78
C ASN A 86 7.39 4.89 13.72
N GLY A 87 8.60 5.44 13.63
CA GLY A 87 9.84 4.69 13.50
C GLY A 87 10.17 4.20 12.08
N LEU A 88 9.28 4.39 11.12
CA LEU A 88 9.51 4.08 9.70
C LEU A 88 10.32 5.20 9.05
N LEU A 89 11.40 4.85 8.36
CA LEU A 89 12.25 5.79 7.65
C LEU A 89 11.66 6.13 6.28
N CYS A 90 11.23 7.35 6.09
CA CYS A 90 10.85 7.91 4.80
C CYS A 90 12.02 8.70 4.22
N GLN A 91 12.36 8.40 2.98
CA GLN A 91 13.47 9.06 2.27
C GLN A 91 12.95 9.76 1.02
N ALA A 92 13.15 11.07 0.98
CA ALA A 92 12.97 11.84 -0.24
C ALA A 92 14.35 11.96 -0.91
N ASP A 93 14.67 10.97 -1.74
CA ASP A 93 15.97 10.83 -2.36
C ASP A 93 15.98 11.33 -3.81
N PHE A 94 17.16 11.58 -4.33
CA PHE A 94 17.38 11.88 -5.73
C PHE A 94 18.58 11.11 -6.29
N VAL A 95 18.55 10.84 -7.59
CA VAL A 95 19.70 10.29 -8.31
C VAL A 95 20.56 11.46 -8.81
N PRO A 96 21.78 11.64 -8.30
CA PRO A 96 22.67 12.68 -8.79
C PRO A 96 23.25 12.28 -10.15
N MET A 97 23.14 13.18 -11.13
CA MET A 97 23.66 12.96 -12.48
C MET A 97 24.75 14.01 -12.78
N ALA A 98 26.00 13.57 -12.84
CA ALA A 98 27.10 14.45 -13.22
C ALA A 98 26.91 14.97 -14.66
N ILE A 99 26.94 16.28 -14.83
CA ILE A 99 26.80 16.96 -16.12
C ILE A 99 28.08 17.68 -16.48
N PHE A 100 28.41 17.69 -17.76
CA PHE A 100 29.62 18.30 -18.30
C PHE A 100 29.23 19.30 -19.38
N PRO A 101 29.75 20.55 -19.31
CA PRO A 101 29.47 21.56 -20.31
C PRO A 101 30.03 21.14 -21.68
N THR A 102 29.42 21.66 -22.73
CA THR A 102 29.91 21.59 -24.10
C THR A 102 30.38 22.97 -24.58
N ALA A 103 30.70 23.09 -25.86
CA ALA A 103 31.00 24.42 -26.44
C ALA A 103 29.76 25.36 -26.47
N ASP A 104 28.56 24.79 -26.44
CA ASP A 104 27.31 25.51 -26.31
C ASP A 104 26.92 25.61 -24.83
N ALA A 105 26.73 26.80 -24.31
CA ALA A 105 26.41 27.06 -22.92
C ALA A 105 25.06 26.46 -22.46
N ALA A 106 24.17 26.18 -23.40
CA ALA A 106 22.87 25.55 -23.12
C ALA A 106 22.92 24.01 -23.16
N VAL A 107 24.03 23.43 -23.64
CA VAL A 107 24.12 22.01 -23.94
C VAL A 107 25.11 21.29 -23.01
N PHE A 108 24.66 20.23 -22.34
CA PHE A 108 25.45 19.45 -21.40
C PHE A 108 25.44 17.97 -21.75
N ARG A 109 26.50 17.27 -21.39
CA ARG A 109 26.62 15.81 -21.51
C ARG A 109 26.42 15.15 -20.16
N LEU A 110 25.69 14.05 -20.12
CA LEU A 110 25.58 13.14 -18.97
C LEU A 110 26.60 12.00 -19.13
N MET A 111 27.33 11.70 -18.05
CA MET A 111 28.33 10.61 -18.07
C MET A 111 27.78 9.27 -17.57
N ASN A 112 26.95 9.29 -16.55
CA ASN A 112 26.40 8.08 -15.95
C ASN A 112 24.87 8.11 -16.05
N TRP A 113 24.34 7.28 -16.90
CA TRP A 113 22.91 7.07 -17.03
C TRP A 113 22.58 5.70 -16.42
N SER A 114 21.71 5.64 -15.41
CA SER A 114 21.04 4.41 -15.04
C SER A 114 19.75 4.28 -15.83
N SER A 115 19.42 3.08 -16.26
CA SER A 115 18.15 2.78 -16.97
C SER A 115 16.91 3.02 -16.10
N GLU A 116 17.11 3.19 -14.79
CA GLU A 116 16.05 3.47 -13.80
C GLU A 116 15.56 4.92 -13.84
N PHE A 117 16.22 5.79 -14.61
CA PHE A 117 15.91 7.20 -14.66
C PHE A 117 15.58 7.64 -16.08
N GLU A 118 14.32 7.68 -16.45
CA GLU A 118 13.89 8.31 -17.69
C GLU A 118 13.97 9.85 -17.58
N LEU A 119 14.80 10.44 -18.44
CA LEU A 119 14.80 11.89 -18.62
C LEU A 119 13.59 12.29 -19.44
N GLN A 120 12.55 12.64 -18.72
CA GLN A 120 11.35 13.23 -19.33
C GLN A 120 11.54 14.74 -19.44
N PRO A 121 11.61 15.33 -20.63
CA PRO A 121 11.81 16.77 -20.77
C PRO A 121 10.65 17.63 -20.25
N ASN A 122 9.47 17.06 -20.08
CA ASN A 122 8.28 17.70 -19.52
C ASN A 122 7.32 16.56 -19.06
N PRO A 123 6.70 16.59 -17.87
CA PRO A 123 6.46 17.76 -16.98
C PRO A 123 7.41 17.87 -15.76
N TYR A 124 8.52 17.15 -15.73
CA TYR A 124 9.38 17.08 -14.56
C TYR A 124 10.27 18.32 -14.40
N PHE A 125 10.54 18.66 -13.13
CA PHE A 125 11.40 19.78 -12.73
C PHE A 125 12.79 19.27 -12.36
N TYR A 126 13.79 20.05 -12.72
CA TYR A 126 15.18 19.72 -12.45
C TYR A 126 15.90 20.93 -11.86
N GLU A 127 16.97 20.68 -11.13
CA GLU A 127 17.90 21.72 -10.72
C GLU A 127 19.35 21.23 -10.85
N ILE A 128 20.26 22.17 -11.03
CA ILE A 128 21.69 21.91 -11.01
C ILE A 128 22.23 22.42 -9.68
N PHE A 129 22.91 21.55 -8.94
CA PHE A 129 23.57 21.88 -7.68
C PHE A 129 25.05 21.50 -7.76
N ASP A 130 25.88 22.04 -6.86
CA ASP A 130 27.28 21.67 -6.76
C ASP A 130 27.45 20.52 -5.76
N SER A 131 27.82 19.34 -6.24
CA SER A 131 27.95 18.14 -5.38
C SER A 131 29.18 18.18 -4.47
N THR A 132 30.23 18.96 -4.84
CA THR A 132 31.43 19.18 -4.03
C THR A 132 31.85 20.65 -4.08
N PRO A 133 31.10 21.54 -3.41
CA PRO A 133 31.36 22.96 -3.51
C PRO A 133 32.74 23.33 -2.92
N SER A 134 33.51 24.08 -3.67
CA SER A 134 34.80 24.62 -3.23
C SER A 134 34.66 25.96 -2.51
N SER A 135 33.49 26.59 -2.56
CA SER A 135 33.17 27.86 -1.92
C SER A 135 32.34 27.71 -0.65
N THR A 136 32.51 28.66 0.27
CA THR A 136 31.67 28.76 1.47
C THR A 136 31.11 30.18 1.54
N PRO A 137 29.77 30.36 1.41
CA PRO A 137 28.72 29.36 1.23
C PRO A 137 28.78 28.65 -0.13
N PRO A 138 28.17 27.45 -0.25
CA PRO A 138 28.07 26.79 -1.55
C PRO A 138 27.19 27.59 -2.53
N PRO A 139 27.37 27.40 -3.85
CA PRO A 139 26.50 28.02 -4.83
C PRO A 139 25.05 27.62 -4.64
N VAL A 140 24.12 28.54 -4.82
CA VAL A 140 22.69 28.26 -4.77
C VAL A 140 22.32 27.38 -5.95
N PRO A 141 21.55 26.28 -5.73
CA PRO A 141 21.05 25.45 -6.81
C PRO A 141 20.28 26.23 -7.86
N VAL A 142 20.50 25.91 -9.13
CA VAL A 142 19.89 26.60 -10.27
C VAL A 142 18.77 25.75 -10.84
N PRO A 143 17.49 26.16 -10.75
CA PRO A 143 16.40 25.46 -11.40
C PRO A 143 16.55 25.53 -12.92
N VAL A 144 16.31 24.40 -13.60
CA VAL A 144 16.48 24.26 -15.04
C VAL A 144 15.32 23.50 -15.67
N VAL A 145 15.06 23.81 -16.94
CA VAL A 145 14.11 23.09 -17.77
C VAL A 145 14.87 22.37 -18.87
N ILE A 146 14.66 21.08 -19.02
CA ILE A 146 15.21 20.29 -20.13
C ILE A 146 14.33 20.54 -21.36
N ALA A 147 14.87 21.29 -22.32
CA ALA A 147 14.18 21.58 -23.58
C ALA A 147 14.24 20.38 -24.54
N SER A 148 15.35 19.65 -24.54
CA SER A 148 15.49 18.42 -25.31
C SER A 148 16.52 17.48 -24.69
N ALA A 149 16.32 16.18 -24.87
CA ALA A 149 17.26 15.14 -24.52
C ALA A 149 17.49 14.24 -25.75
N SER A 150 18.74 13.99 -26.10
CA SER A 150 19.10 13.10 -27.20
C SER A 150 20.14 12.07 -26.77
N LYS A 151 20.05 10.85 -27.28
CA LYS A 151 21.01 9.77 -27.02
C LYS A 151 21.86 9.56 -28.26
N ALA A 152 23.16 9.77 -28.14
CA ALA A 152 24.12 9.47 -29.17
C ALA A 152 25.29 8.66 -28.60
N GLN A 153 25.58 7.48 -29.17
CA GLN A 153 26.71 6.62 -28.81
C GLN A 153 26.87 6.38 -27.29
N ASN A 154 25.82 5.89 -26.61
CA ASN A 154 25.78 5.66 -25.16
C ASN A 154 25.97 6.89 -24.27
N ARG A 155 25.82 8.10 -24.80
CA ARG A 155 25.85 9.35 -24.04
C ARG A 155 24.56 10.11 -24.25
N TYR A 156 24.06 10.72 -23.18
CA TYR A 156 22.94 11.64 -23.28
C TYR A 156 23.46 13.07 -23.40
N GLN A 157 22.81 13.83 -24.28
CA GLN A 157 23.02 15.24 -24.43
C GLN A 157 21.72 15.96 -24.08
N LEU A 158 21.81 16.88 -23.12
CA LEU A 158 20.70 17.67 -22.63
C LEU A 158 20.84 19.10 -23.10
N THR A 159 19.75 19.70 -23.57
CA THR A 159 19.67 21.12 -23.84
C THR A 159 18.76 21.77 -22.82
N PHE A 160 19.25 22.77 -22.12
CA PHE A 160 18.47 23.55 -21.15
C PHE A 160 18.00 24.87 -21.75
N GLN A 161 16.81 25.33 -21.38
CA GLN A 161 16.27 26.60 -21.79
C GLN A 161 15.57 27.30 -20.60
N PRO A 162 16.11 28.49 -20.16
CA PRO A 162 17.33 29.16 -20.64
C PRO A 162 18.62 28.41 -20.27
N ALA A 163 19.74 28.79 -20.89
CA ALA A 163 21.05 28.28 -20.52
C ALA A 163 21.36 28.59 -19.05
N PRO A 164 21.77 27.60 -18.22
CA PRO A 164 22.03 27.82 -16.81
C PRO A 164 23.32 28.62 -16.59
N ASN A 165 23.30 29.54 -15.63
CA ASN A 165 24.51 30.21 -15.17
C ASN A 165 25.15 29.38 -14.04
N LEU A 166 26.25 28.72 -14.36
CA LEU A 166 26.98 27.86 -13.42
C LEU A 166 28.29 28.48 -12.91
N THR A 167 28.36 29.81 -12.88
CA THR A 167 29.52 30.51 -12.34
C THR A 167 29.71 30.17 -10.86
N GLY A 168 30.90 29.68 -10.51
CA GLY A 168 31.23 29.27 -9.13
C GLY A 168 30.92 27.79 -8.80
N PHE A 169 30.34 27.05 -9.73
CA PHE A 169 30.16 25.62 -9.56
C PHE A 169 31.47 24.87 -9.86
N SER A 170 31.83 23.95 -8.96
CA SER A 170 33.01 23.07 -9.11
C SER A 170 32.64 21.76 -9.78
N THR A 171 31.56 21.15 -9.35
CA THR A 171 31.06 19.87 -9.85
C THR A 171 29.55 19.96 -10.08
N PRO A 172 29.13 20.57 -11.19
CA PRO A 172 27.71 20.73 -11.49
C PRO A 172 27.06 19.37 -11.68
N THR A 173 26.00 19.15 -10.91
CA THR A 173 25.28 17.89 -10.85
C THR A 173 23.79 18.19 -11.01
N LEU A 174 23.15 17.47 -11.94
CA LEU A 174 21.72 17.56 -12.19
C LEU A 174 20.98 16.62 -11.25
N ARG A 175 19.86 17.07 -10.70
CA ARG A 175 18.89 16.22 -10.01
C ARG A 175 17.46 16.58 -10.40
N ARG A 176 16.59 15.57 -10.40
CA ARG A 176 15.16 15.77 -10.55
C ARG A 176 14.57 16.24 -9.22
N LEU A 177 13.70 17.24 -9.25
CA LEU A 177 12.94 17.67 -8.08
C LEU A 177 11.74 16.73 -7.86
N ILE A 178 11.46 16.45 -6.62
CA ILE A 178 10.21 15.78 -6.22
C ILE A 178 9.19 16.89 -5.97
N THR A 179 8.05 16.81 -6.63
CA THR A 179 6.95 17.76 -6.40
C THR A 179 5.69 17.04 -5.96
N TYR A 180 4.70 17.78 -5.45
CA TYR A 180 3.42 17.21 -5.07
C TYR A 180 2.76 16.45 -6.23
N LEU A 181 2.85 16.96 -7.46
CA LEU A 181 2.30 16.33 -8.65
C LEU A 181 3.17 15.16 -9.19
N HIS A 182 4.46 15.08 -8.82
CA HIS A 182 5.42 14.12 -9.35
C HIS A 182 6.22 13.44 -8.24
N GLN A 183 5.50 12.78 -7.33
CA GLN A 183 6.07 11.96 -6.27
C GLN A 183 6.46 10.56 -6.82
N PRO A 184 7.44 9.85 -6.20
CA PRO A 184 7.91 8.55 -6.69
C PRO A 184 6.84 7.48 -6.79
N ASP A 185 5.99 7.37 -5.77
CA ASP A 185 4.95 6.34 -5.65
C ASP A 185 3.55 6.97 -5.65
N PHE A 186 3.31 7.91 -6.55
CA PHE A 186 2.03 8.60 -6.64
C PHE A 186 1.61 8.77 -8.10
N VAL A 187 0.52 8.10 -8.48
CA VAL A 187 -0.04 8.23 -9.82
C VAL A 187 -1.36 8.97 -9.72
N PHE A 188 -1.40 10.16 -10.26
CA PHE A 188 -2.66 10.91 -10.35
C PHE A 188 -3.60 10.25 -11.36
N SER A 189 -4.74 9.79 -10.88
CA SER A 189 -5.80 9.27 -11.74
C SER A 189 -7.12 9.93 -11.37
N THR A 190 -7.73 10.59 -12.32
CA THR A 190 -9.15 10.91 -12.25
C THR A 190 -9.87 10.09 -13.31
N LYS A 191 -10.98 9.44 -12.95
CA LYS A 191 -11.82 8.70 -13.92
C LYS A 191 -12.29 9.57 -15.09
N SER A 192 -12.39 10.88 -14.89
CA SER A 192 -12.87 11.86 -15.88
C SER A 192 -11.76 12.55 -16.70
N ASN A 193 -10.53 12.60 -16.17
CA ASN A 193 -9.37 13.13 -16.86
C ASN A 193 -8.08 12.53 -16.32
N PRO A 194 -7.60 11.42 -16.89
CA PRO A 194 -6.44 10.70 -16.42
C PRO A 194 -5.13 11.52 -16.49
N ASN A 195 -5.11 12.58 -17.28
CA ASN A 195 -3.94 13.45 -17.45
C ASN A 195 -4.03 14.74 -16.61
N SER A 196 -5.11 14.90 -15.84
CA SER A 196 -5.26 16.08 -14.99
C SER A 196 -4.92 15.71 -13.54
N PRO A 197 -3.88 16.30 -12.95
CA PRO A 197 -3.60 16.11 -11.54
C PRO A 197 -4.78 16.62 -10.70
N LEU A 198 -5.02 16.01 -9.54
CA LEU A 198 -5.98 16.52 -8.57
C LEU A 198 -5.49 17.90 -8.11
N PRO A 199 -6.17 19.00 -8.46
CA PRO A 199 -5.73 20.32 -8.05
C PRO A 199 -5.79 20.42 -6.53
N LEU A 200 -4.83 21.14 -5.97
CA LEU A 200 -4.91 21.53 -4.56
C LEU A 200 -6.17 22.37 -4.36
N PRO A 201 -7.01 22.07 -3.37
CA PRO A 201 -8.23 22.81 -3.15
C PRO A 201 -7.91 24.24 -2.68
N PRO A 202 -8.68 25.25 -3.13
CA PRO A 202 -8.49 26.62 -2.66
C PRO A 202 -8.74 26.74 -1.16
N GLY A 203 -8.02 27.66 -0.52
CA GLY A 203 -8.10 27.90 0.92
C GLY A 203 -6.99 27.23 1.72
N LEU A 204 -7.25 27.02 3.02
CA LEU A 204 -6.27 26.42 3.93
C LEU A 204 -6.35 24.91 3.90
N SER A 205 -5.20 24.27 3.72
CA SER A 205 -5.05 22.82 3.75
C SER A 205 -3.94 22.39 4.70
N GLN A 206 -4.17 21.31 5.44
CA GLN A 206 -3.12 20.60 6.17
C GLN A 206 -2.44 19.63 5.21
N ILE A 207 -1.16 19.84 4.96
CA ILE A 207 -0.31 18.91 4.22
C ILE A 207 0.22 17.87 5.21
N TYR A 208 0.20 16.61 4.81
CA TYR A 208 0.65 15.50 5.63
C TYR A 208 1.34 14.42 4.80
N LEU A 209 2.16 13.63 5.47
CA LEU A 209 2.80 12.45 4.92
C LEU A 209 1.95 11.23 5.30
N ASP A 210 1.60 10.42 4.31
CA ASP A 210 0.94 9.12 4.44
C ASP A 210 1.97 8.03 4.13
N VAL A 211 2.17 7.10 5.07
CA VAL A 211 3.24 6.11 5.01
C VAL A 211 2.68 4.71 5.26
N TRP A 212 3.01 3.76 4.38
CA TRP A 212 2.63 2.36 4.56
C TRP A 212 3.62 1.41 3.88
N GLU A 213 3.50 0.13 4.16
CA GLU A 213 4.30 -0.91 3.52
C GLU A 213 3.46 -1.74 2.57
N ARG A 214 3.98 -2.03 1.36
CA ARG A 214 3.34 -2.91 0.37
C ARG A 214 4.30 -3.98 -0.14
N ALA A 215 3.76 -5.09 -0.62
CA ALA A 215 4.55 -6.08 -1.34
C ALA A 215 4.80 -5.63 -2.78
N ILE A 216 6.04 -5.81 -3.23
CA ILE A 216 6.49 -5.68 -4.63
C ILE A 216 6.80 -7.07 -5.14
N THR A 217 6.31 -7.39 -6.32
CA THR A 217 6.53 -8.66 -7.01
C THR A 217 7.35 -8.46 -8.28
N TYR A 218 7.68 -9.54 -8.94
CA TYR A 218 8.38 -9.49 -10.23
C TYR A 218 7.60 -8.74 -11.33
N ALA A 219 6.30 -8.57 -11.18
CA ALA A 219 5.50 -7.80 -12.14
C ALA A 219 5.79 -6.30 -12.09
N GLU A 220 6.24 -5.79 -10.92
CA GLU A 220 6.59 -4.39 -10.72
C GLU A 220 8.12 -4.16 -10.76
N ASP A 221 8.91 -5.20 -10.50
CA ASP A 221 10.37 -5.13 -10.54
C ASP A 221 10.93 -6.46 -11.05
N ASP A 222 11.27 -6.50 -12.33
CA ASP A 222 11.80 -7.69 -13.00
C ASP A 222 13.16 -8.15 -12.41
N SER A 223 13.88 -7.27 -11.70
CA SER A 223 15.16 -7.62 -11.05
C SER A 223 15.00 -8.62 -9.90
N ILE A 224 13.78 -8.85 -9.41
CA ILE A 224 13.46 -9.86 -8.38
C ILE A 224 13.57 -11.29 -8.94
N ARG A 225 13.46 -11.48 -10.25
CA ARG A 225 13.56 -12.79 -10.90
C ARG A 225 14.99 -13.35 -10.80
N GLU A 226 15.10 -14.62 -10.45
CA GLU A 226 16.39 -15.31 -10.41
C GLU A 226 16.72 -15.93 -11.78
N VAL A 227 17.55 -15.25 -12.54
CA VAL A 227 17.92 -15.65 -13.90
C VAL A 227 18.63 -17.03 -13.92
N ALA A 228 19.42 -17.34 -12.90
CA ALA A 228 20.13 -18.62 -12.81
C ALA A 228 19.20 -19.83 -12.63
N LEU A 229 17.97 -19.61 -12.17
CA LEU A 229 16.93 -20.65 -12.05
C LEU A 229 15.97 -20.68 -13.23
N GLY A 230 16.19 -19.88 -14.26
CA GLY A 230 15.32 -19.80 -15.44
C GLY A 230 14.22 -18.74 -15.33
N GLY A 231 14.37 -17.78 -14.39
CA GLY A 231 13.53 -16.60 -14.28
C GLY A 231 12.34 -16.64 -13.35
N PRO A 232 12.15 -17.65 -12.42
CA PRO A 232 11.14 -17.54 -11.39
C PRO A 232 11.55 -16.48 -10.36
N ASP A 233 10.56 -15.88 -9.70
CA ASP A 233 10.80 -15.16 -8.46
C ASP A 233 11.00 -16.16 -7.30
N THR A 234 11.91 -15.82 -6.40
CA THR A 234 12.19 -16.61 -5.19
C THR A 234 11.68 -15.94 -3.93
N ALA A 235 11.35 -14.68 -3.99
CA ALA A 235 10.80 -13.90 -2.89
C ALA A 235 10.22 -12.56 -3.39
N ALA A 236 9.16 -12.09 -2.78
CA ALA A 236 8.68 -10.72 -2.92
C ALA A 236 9.52 -9.74 -2.07
N ARG A 237 9.28 -8.45 -2.20
CA ARG A 237 9.91 -7.39 -1.40
C ARG A 237 8.85 -6.60 -0.64
N GLY A 238 9.12 -6.25 0.62
CA GLY A 238 8.39 -5.20 1.33
C GLY A 238 8.95 -3.84 0.94
N LYS A 239 8.13 -2.97 0.35
CA LYS A 239 8.52 -1.59 0.03
C LYS A 239 7.79 -0.63 0.93
N LEU A 240 8.54 0.26 1.58
CA LEU A 240 7.96 1.40 2.28
C LEU A 240 7.56 2.45 1.25
N VAL A 241 6.28 2.76 1.19
CA VAL A 241 5.71 3.79 0.33
C VAL A 241 5.36 5.00 1.17
N TRP A 242 5.62 6.18 0.62
CA TRP A 242 5.18 7.43 1.20
C TRP A 242 4.54 8.32 0.13
N GLN A 243 3.52 9.06 0.56
CA GLN A 243 2.85 10.05 -0.28
C GLN A 243 2.57 11.31 0.53
N VAL A 244 2.86 12.46 -0.06
CA VAL A 244 2.43 13.75 0.49
C VAL A 244 1.03 14.04 -0.01
N LYS A 245 0.10 14.22 0.92
CA LYS A 245 -1.33 14.44 0.69
C LYS A 245 -1.81 15.69 1.42
N TRP A 246 -3.07 16.06 1.17
CA TRP A 246 -3.72 17.16 1.86
C TRP A 246 -5.07 16.72 2.46
N THR A 247 -5.50 17.45 3.49
CA THR A 247 -6.83 17.32 4.08
C THR A 247 -7.38 18.69 4.44
N GLN A 248 -8.74 18.84 4.42
CA GLN A 248 -9.46 20.05 4.81
C GLN A 248 -10.65 19.70 5.73
N PRO A 249 -11.04 20.63 6.63
CA PRO A 249 -10.39 21.92 6.87
C PRO A 249 -9.09 21.77 7.67
N ALA A 250 -8.13 22.66 7.43
CA ALA A 250 -7.02 22.85 8.36
C ALA A 250 -7.56 23.50 9.66
N LEU A 251 -6.84 23.31 10.77
CA LEU A 251 -7.23 23.91 12.06
C LEU A 251 -6.77 25.38 12.15
N GLY A 252 -7.58 26.19 12.84
CA GLY A 252 -7.30 27.60 13.04
C GLY A 252 -7.80 28.48 11.88
N THR A 253 -7.21 29.69 11.76
CA THR A 253 -7.50 30.65 10.70
C THR A 253 -6.24 30.96 9.90
N ALA A 254 -6.37 31.71 8.80
CA ALA A 254 -5.21 32.11 8.00
C ALA A 254 -4.19 32.91 8.82
N ASP A 255 -4.65 33.75 9.76
CA ASP A 255 -3.79 34.55 10.64
C ASP A 255 -3.23 33.78 11.85
N ALA A 256 -3.89 32.68 12.23
CA ALA A 256 -3.53 31.86 13.38
C ALA A 256 -3.72 30.34 13.06
N PRO A 257 -2.96 29.79 12.12
CA PRO A 257 -3.09 28.38 11.74
C PRO A 257 -2.53 27.49 12.83
N ILE A 258 -3.19 26.34 13.06
CA ILE A 258 -2.81 25.36 14.07
C ILE A 258 -2.52 24.02 13.39
N CYS A 259 -1.29 23.52 13.55
CA CYS A 259 -0.94 22.18 13.08
C CYS A 259 -1.76 21.11 13.80
N MET A 260 -2.33 20.18 13.05
CA MET A 260 -2.99 19.02 13.66
C MET A 260 -1.97 18.18 14.42
N THR A 261 -2.38 17.65 15.57
CA THR A 261 -1.66 16.53 16.18
C THR A 261 -1.82 15.28 15.32
N ILE A 262 -0.93 14.31 15.46
CA ILE A 262 -1.04 13.02 14.74
C ILE A 262 -2.39 12.35 15.05
N GLN A 263 -2.87 12.43 16.28
CA GLN A 263 -4.17 11.86 16.66
C GLN A 263 -5.33 12.54 15.94
N GLN A 264 -5.34 13.88 15.87
CA GLN A 264 -6.37 14.63 15.14
C GLN A 264 -6.32 14.32 13.64
N LEU A 265 -5.12 14.28 13.06
CA LEU A 265 -4.92 13.94 11.66
C LEU A 265 -5.42 12.52 11.35
N ASN A 266 -5.05 11.53 12.17
CA ASN A 266 -5.54 10.16 12.04
C ASN A 266 -7.07 10.10 12.08
N ALA A 267 -7.69 10.76 13.04
CA ALA A 267 -9.15 10.77 13.17
C ALA A 267 -9.82 11.40 11.93
N GLN A 268 -9.29 12.51 11.44
CA GLN A 268 -9.83 13.17 10.26
C GLN A 268 -9.68 12.31 9.00
N VAL A 269 -8.48 11.83 8.71
CA VAL A 269 -8.21 10.99 7.52
C VAL A 269 -9.02 9.70 7.55
N GLN A 270 -9.12 9.03 8.70
CA GLN A 270 -9.94 7.82 8.84
C GLN A 270 -11.42 8.11 8.59
N ALA A 271 -11.95 9.22 9.10
CA ALA A 271 -13.33 9.62 8.87
C ALA A 271 -13.59 10.00 7.38
N GLU A 272 -12.62 10.66 6.72
CA GLU A 272 -12.70 10.97 5.30
C GLU A 272 -12.71 9.68 4.44
N LEU A 273 -11.88 8.70 4.78
CA LEU A 273 -11.87 7.38 4.12
C LEU A 273 -13.21 6.63 4.30
N GLN A 274 -13.95 6.93 5.36
CA GLN A 274 -15.31 6.43 5.60
C GLN A 274 -16.40 7.33 4.96
N GLY A 275 -16.03 8.27 4.11
CA GLY A 275 -16.96 9.14 3.37
C GLY A 275 -17.47 10.36 4.15
N GLN A 276 -16.92 10.69 5.34
CA GLN A 276 -17.28 11.90 6.06
C GLN A 276 -16.65 13.13 5.40
N THR A 277 -17.46 14.14 5.14
CA THR A 277 -17.02 15.38 4.47
C THR A 277 -17.07 16.62 5.36
N LYS A 278 -17.55 16.48 6.61
CA LYS A 278 -17.77 17.61 7.54
C LYS A 278 -17.37 17.26 8.96
N ALA A 279 -16.75 18.22 9.64
CA ALA A 279 -16.48 18.12 11.09
C ALA A 279 -17.78 18.13 11.92
N PRO A 280 -17.79 17.51 13.12
CA PRO A 280 -16.65 16.83 13.74
C PRO A 280 -16.37 15.47 13.10
N PHE A 281 -15.12 15.22 12.76
CA PHE A 281 -14.69 13.94 12.19
C PHE A 281 -14.63 12.87 13.28
N GLN A 282 -15.47 11.86 13.16
CA GLN A 282 -15.59 10.76 14.14
C GLN A 282 -15.55 9.43 13.39
N PRO A 283 -14.37 8.76 13.33
CA PRO A 283 -14.27 7.46 12.71
C PRO A 283 -15.23 6.45 13.35
N GLN A 284 -15.97 5.72 12.52
CA GLN A 284 -16.84 4.65 12.95
C GLN A 284 -16.01 3.36 13.20
N PRO A 285 -16.53 2.40 13.98
CA PRO A 285 -15.88 1.12 14.18
C PRO A 285 -15.62 0.41 12.84
N ARG A 286 -14.47 -0.26 12.73
CA ARG A 286 -14.17 -1.17 11.61
C ARG A 286 -14.74 -2.55 11.92
N GLY A 287 -15.21 -3.26 10.89
CA GLY A 287 -15.77 -4.60 11.06
C GLY A 287 -14.71 -5.62 11.52
N TRP A 288 -15.17 -6.66 12.21
CA TRP A 288 -14.36 -7.78 12.68
C TRP A 288 -14.82 -9.06 11.98
N LEU A 289 -13.92 -10.03 11.86
CA LEU A 289 -14.18 -11.31 11.19
C LEU A 289 -13.90 -12.48 12.12
N GLN A 290 -14.72 -13.53 12.01
CA GLN A 290 -14.47 -14.86 12.55
C GLN A 290 -14.27 -15.81 11.38
N ALA A 291 -13.43 -16.84 11.57
CA ALA A 291 -13.24 -17.91 10.59
C ALA A 291 -13.20 -19.28 11.28
N MET A 292 -13.70 -20.29 10.59
CA MET A 292 -13.66 -21.69 11.06
C MET A 292 -13.66 -22.66 9.87
N ALA A 293 -13.26 -23.89 10.10
CA ALA A 293 -13.64 -24.98 9.21
C ALA A 293 -15.03 -25.48 9.60
N LYS A 294 -15.91 -25.72 8.62
CA LYS A 294 -17.29 -26.19 8.83
C LYS A 294 -17.28 -27.44 9.66
N GLN A 295 -17.93 -27.41 10.82
CA GLN A 295 -18.04 -28.60 11.69
C GLN A 295 -19.35 -29.33 11.41
N SER A 296 -19.28 -30.63 11.25
CA SER A 296 -20.51 -31.42 11.10
C SER A 296 -21.21 -31.56 12.43
N SER A 297 -22.53 -31.53 12.39
CA SER A 297 -23.36 -32.01 13.48
C SER A 297 -23.07 -33.48 13.74
N GLN A 298 -22.39 -33.76 14.87
CA GLN A 298 -22.19 -35.04 15.54
C GLN A 298 -22.04 -36.31 14.68
N SER A 299 -20.81 -36.73 14.48
CA SER A 299 -20.50 -38.15 14.33
C SER A 299 -20.31 -38.76 15.73
N THR A 300 -21.20 -39.67 16.14
CA THR A 300 -21.07 -40.44 17.38
C THR A 300 -19.94 -41.47 17.32
N ASN A 301 -19.22 -41.57 16.23
CA ASN A 301 -18.13 -42.50 16.02
C ASN A 301 -16.80 -41.77 15.89
N PRO A 302 -15.89 -41.84 16.91
CA PRO A 302 -14.62 -41.12 16.89
C PRO A 302 -13.62 -41.61 15.83
N CYS A 303 -13.93 -42.72 15.14
CA CYS A 303 -13.08 -43.30 14.10
C CYS A 303 -13.50 -42.90 12.66
N ILE A 304 -14.59 -42.16 12.51
CA ILE A 304 -15.06 -41.70 11.20
C ILE A 304 -14.98 -40.17 11.19
N ILE A 305 -13.96 -39.63 10.53
CA ILE A 305 -13.96 -38.20 10.15
C ILE A 305 -15.11 -38.03 9.16
N ASN A 306 -16.11 -37.25 9.54
CA ASN A 306 -17.20 -36.95 8.64
C ASN A 306 -16.61 -36.13 7.46
N PRO A 307 -16.81 -36.55 6.20
CA PRO A 307 -16.25 -35.84 5.05
C PRO A 307 -16.68 -34.37 4.91
N ASN A 308 -17.70 -33.96 5.65
CA ASN A 308 -18.18 -32.56 5.65
C ASN A 308 -17.75 -31.77 6.90
N ALA A 309 -16.85 -32.28 7.73
CA ALA A 309 -16.57 -31.76 9.07
C ALA A 309 -15.22 -31.11 9.25
N ALA A 310 -14.51 -30.79 8.16
CA ALA A 310 -13.16 -30.31 8.25
C ALA A 310 -12.80 -29.55 6.96
N TYR A 311 -11.67 -28.88 6.99
CA TYR A 311 -11.05 -28.43 5.77
C TYR A 311 -10.72 -29.62 4.87
N THR A 312 -11.27 -29.61 3.66
CA THR A 312 -11.17 -30.70 2.69
C THR A 312 -10.31 -30.39 1.48
N GLY A 313 -9.67 -29.23 1.49
CA GLY A 313 -8.78 -28.80 0.42
C GLY A 313 -7.60 -29.76 0.20
N PRO A 314 -7.08 -29.87 -1.03
CA PRO A 314 -6.05 -30.83 -1.40
C PRO A 314 -4.67 -30.52 -0.82
N GLU A 315 -4.44 -29.28 -0.41
CA GLU A 315 -3.16 -28.78 0.11
C GLU A 315 -3.37 -27.70 1.17
N ASN A 316 -2.29 -27.32 1.86
CA ASN A 316 -2.32 -26.20 2.79
C ASN A 316 -2.50 -24.90 2.02
N GLN A 317 -3.42 -24.05 2.45
CA GLN A 317 -3.75 -22.78 1.82
C GLN A 317 -3.65 -21.63 2.82
N LEU A 318 -3.42 -20.43 2.31
CA LEU A 318 -3.54 -19.19 3.06
C LEU A 318 -4.65 -18.34 2.44
N TYR A 319 -5.88 -18.50 2.95
CA TYR A 319 -7.00 -17.72 2.47
C TYR A 319 -6.83 -16.25 2.86
N ARG A 320 -7.12 -15.37 1.89
CA ARG A 320 -7.25 -13.92 2.09
C ARG A 320 -8.68 -13.52 1.85
N VAL A 321 -9.29 -12.85 2.81
CA VAL A 321 -10.58 -12.15 2.66
C VAL A 321 -10.25 -10.66 2.68
N GLU A 322 -10.60 -9.93 1.60
CA GLU A 322 -10.23 -8.51 1.44
C GLU A 322 -11.46 -7.69 1.06
N ILE A 323 -11.67 -6.56 1.72
CA ILE A 323 -12.75 -5.63 1.39
C ILE A 323 -12.47 -5.02 0.00
N ASN A 324 -13.38 -5.26 -0.94
CA ASN A 324 -13.31 -4.72 -2.30
C ASN A 324 -13.83 -3.28 -2.34
N ARG A 325 -15.07 -3.08 -1.90
CA ARG A 325 -15.68 -1.75 -1.75
C ARG A 325 -16.02 -1.50 -0.30
N GLY A 326 -15.50 -0.40 0.26
CA GLY A 326 -15.81 0.05 1.61
C GLY A 326 -17.25 0.50 1.77
N GLY A 327 -17.64 0.77 3.02
CA GLY A 327 -18.97 1.23 3.39
C GLY A 327 -19.63 0.39 4.48
N ALA A 328 -20.92 0.54 4.66
CA ALA A 328 -21.70 -0.26 5.61
C ALA A 328 -22.03 -1.66 5.02
N ALA A 329 -22.15 -2.65 5.91
CA ALA A 329 -22.64 -3.97 5.52
C ALA A 329 -24.06 -3.91 4.96
N GLY A 330 -24.40 -4.83 4.05
CA GLY A 330 -25.73 -4.90 3.44
C GLY A 330 -25.72 -5.63 2.10
N THR A 331 -26.85 -5.55 1.40
CA THR A 331 -27.04 -6.21 0.08
C THR A 331 -27.59 -5.25 -0.97
N THR A 332 -27.43 -3.94 -0.78
CA THR A 332 -27.87 -2.93 -1.77
C THR A 332 -26.80 -2.83 -2.87
N PRO A 333 -27.17 -3.16 -4.12
CA PRO A 333 -26.25 -3.14 -5.24
C PRO A 333 -25.56 -1.79 -5.42
N GLY A 334 -24.26 -1.82 -5.66
CA GLY A 334 -23.45 -0.63 -5.94
C GLY A 334 -23.17 0.28 -4.74
N SER A 335 -23.76 0.02 -3.54
CA SER A 335 -23.59 0.90 -2.37
C SER A 335 -23.17 0.20 -1.09
N SER A 336 -23.57 -1.06 -0.85
CA SER A 336 -23.12 -1.82 0.32
C SER A 336 -21.66 -2.25 0.19
N ALA A 337 -21.01 -2.47 1.33
CA ALA A 337 -19.66 -3.02 1.37
C ALA A 337 -19.62 -4.40 0.72
N THR A 338 -18.56 -4.64 -0.05
CA THR A 338 -18.29 -5.93 -0.71
C THR A 338 -16.89 -6.42 -0.38
N PHE A 339 -16.69 -7.74 -0.47
CA PHE A 339 -15.39 -8.36 -0.30
C PHE A 339 -15.07 -9.32 -1.44
N LYS A 340 -13.81 -9.63 -1.58
CA LYS A 340 -13.24 -10.64 -2.48
C LYS A 340 -12.35 -11.56 -1.66
N TRP A 341 -12.13 -12.79 -2.13
CA TRP A 341 -11.25 -13.71 -1.42
C TRP A 341 -10.38 -14.53 -2.38
N SER A 342 -9.24 -14.95 -1.89
CA SER A 342 -8.28 -15.79 -2.61
C SER A 342 -7.76 -16.88 -1.70
N ARG A 343 -7.63 -18.12 -2.22
CA ARG A 343 -7.03 -19.25 -1.52
C ARG A 343 -5.52 -19.15 -1.36
N GLU A 344 -4.87 -18.30 -2.15
CA GLU A 344 -3.43 -18.13 -2.21
C GLU A 344 -3.00 -16.70 -1.83
N ASN A 345 -3.64 -16.10 -0.82
CA ASN A 345 -3.33 -14.75 -0.32
C ASN A 345 -3.35 -13.64 -1.38
N GLY A 346 -4.04 -13.84 -2.51
CA GLY A 346 -4.04 -12.89 -3.64
C GLY A 346 -2.66 -12.74 -4.30
N SER A 347 -1.80 -13.77 -4.20
CA SER A 347 -0.45 -13.77 -4.76
C SER A 347 -0.42 -14.11 -6.26
N VAL A 348 -1.44 -14.79 -6.77
CA VAL A 348 -1.47 -15.24 -8.17
C VAL A 348 -1.77 -14.08 -9.10
N ILE A 349 -0.77 -13.75 -9.93
CA ILE A 349 -0.80 -12.63 -10.86
C ILE A 349 -0.36 -13.05 -12.26
N TYR A 350 -0.85 -12.33 -13.27
CA TYR A 350 -0.52 -12.51 -14.67
C TYR A 350 -0.23 -11.13 -15.26
N PRO A 351 1.05 -10.74 -15.41
CA PRO A 351 1.41 -9.46 -16.02
C PRO A 351 0.87 -9.33 -17.44
N ILE A 352 0.35 -8.16 -17.77
CA ILE A 352 -0.19 -7.87 -19.10
C ILE A 352 0.94 -7.39 -19.99
N ALA A 353 1.29 -8.18 -20.99
CA ALA A 353 2.32 -7.86 -21.97
C ALA A 353 1.82 -6.90 -23.06
N SER A 354 0.53 -6.94 -23.40
CA SER A 354 -0.09 -6.01 -24.35
C SER A 354 -1.61 -6.08 -24.32
N GLY A 355 -2.27 -5.12 -24.97
CA GLY A 355 -3.74 -5.05 -25.06
C GLY A 355 -4.42 -4.56 -23.79
N GLY A 356 -3.66 -4.03 -22.83
CA GLY A 356 -4.21 -3.47 -21.60
C GLY A 356 -5.27 -2.38 -21.86
N GLY A 357 -6.25 -2.26 -20.96
CA GLY A 357 -7.39 -1.35 -21.11
C GLY A 357 -8.49 -1.85 -22.07
N SER A 358 -8.33 -3.03 -22.66
CA SER A 358 -9.36 -3.66 -23.51
C SER A 358 -9.89 -4.96 -22.89
N ALA A 359 -10.97 -5.51 -23.47
CA ALA A 359 -11.51 -6.80 -23.05
C ALA A 359 -10.60 -7.99 -23.44
N THR A 360 -9.62 -7.78 -24.31
CA THR A 360 -8.70 -8.83 -24.76
C THR A 360 -7.28 -8.40 -24.49
N VAL A 361 -6.58 -9.16 -23.66
CA VAL A 361 -5.20 -8.88 -23.23
C VAL A 361 -4.28 -10.06 -23.56
N VAL A 362 -3.01 -9.78 -23.79
CA VAL A 362 -1.97 -10.80 -23.88
C VAL A 362 -1.19 -10.78 -22.56
N VAL A 363 -1.07 -11.93 -21.92
CA VAL A 363 -0.34 -12.07 -20.65
C VAL A 363 1.01 -12.75 -20.87
N GLU A 364 1.97 -12.52 -19.97
CA GLU A 364 3.30 -13.13 -20.05
C GLU A 364 3.27 -14.66 -19.84
N SER A 365 2.36 -15.13 -19.00
CA SER A 365 2.16 -16.56 -18.75
C SER A 365 0.73 -16.82 -18.29
N LEU A 366 0.26 -18.06 -18.41
CA LEU A 366 -1.03 -18.51 -17.89
C LEU A 366 -0.91 -19.20 -16.52
N GLY A 367 0.27 -19.15 -15.90
CA GLY A 367 0.53 -19.72 -14.58
C GLY A 367 1.23 -21.07 -14.60
N ARG A 368 1.20 -21.77 -13.45
CA ARG A 368 2.03 -22.92 -13.15
C ARG A 368 1.68 -24.16 -13.98
N ASP A 369 0.39 -24.48 -14.10
CA ASP A 369 -0.13 -25.66 -14.80
C ASP A 369 -1.65 -25.50 -15.06
N ASP A 370 -2.27 -26.53 -15.67
CA ASP A 370 -3.69 -26.51 -16.02
C ASP A 370 -4.64 -26.50 -14.80
N ARG A 371 -4.15 -26.81 -13.61
CA ARG A 371 -4.96 -26.86 -12.38
C ARG A 371 -4.91 -25.55 -11.60
N PHE A 372 -3.72 -24.95 -11.49
CA PHE A 372 -3.48 -23.75 -10.69
C PHE A 372 -3.26 -22.50 -11.58
N GLY A 373 -3.17 -22.68 -12.89
CA GLY A 373 -3.11 -21.60 -13.86
C GLY A 373 -4.44 -20.89 -14.06
N LEU A 374 -4.45 -19.95 -14.98
CA LEU A 374 -5.65 -19.24 -15.38
C LEU A 374 -6.50 -20.12 -16.28
N ILE A 375 -7.79 -20.26 -15.96
CA ILE A 375 -8.76 -21.02 -16.74
C ILE A 375 -10.00 -20.16 -17.02
N GLU A 376 -10.78 -20.58 -18.03
CA GLU A 376 -12.07 -19.96 -18.35
C GLU A 376 -13.01 -20.04 -17.14
N GLY A 377 -13.73 -18.96 -16.87
CA GLY A 377 -14.59 -18.82 -15.70
C GLY A 377 -13.90 -18.28 -14.45
N ASN A 378 -12.55 -18.26 -14.38
CA ASN A 378 -11.87 -17.60 -13.26
C ASN A 378 -12.23 -16.13 -13.20
N LEU A 379 -12.25 -15.58 -12.00
CA LEU A 379 -12.41 -14.16 -11.77
C LEU A 379 -11.04 -13.50 -11.62
N VAL A 380 -10.79 -12.46 -12.40
CA VAL A 380 -9.56 -11.68 -12.34
C VAL A 380 -9.85 -10.23 -12.06
N GLU A 381 -8.96 -9.60 -11.30
CA GLU A 381 -8.96 -8.17 -11.07
C GLU A 381 -7.91 -7.52 -11.96
N VAL A 382 -8.35 -6.60 -12.83
CA VAL A 382 -7.42 -5.78 -13.61
C VAL A 382 -6.88 -4.70 -12.70
N GLN A 383 -5.57 -4.64 -12.54
CA GLN A 383 -4.87 -3.70 -11.68
C GLN A 383 -3.69 -3.06 -12.42
N ASP A 384 -3.33 -1.86 -12.01
CA ASP A 384 -2.06 -1.19 -12.30
C ASP A 384 -1.63 -0.35 -11.10
N ASP A 385 -0.48 0.33 -11.17
CA ASP A 385 0.00 1.17 -10.07
C ASP A 385 -0.98 2.27 -9.66
N ARG A 386 -1.85 2.74 -10.56
CA ARG A 386 -2.88 3.75 -10.21
C ARG A 386 -3.85 3.21 -9.17
N SER A 387 -4.37 2.01 -9.42
CA SER A 387 -5.33 1.37 -8.52
C SER A 387 -4.68 1.01 -7.18
N VAL A 388 -3.49 0.44 -7.23
CA VAL A 388 -2.76 -0.04 -6.05
C VAL A 388 -2.32 1.12 -5.15
N LEU A 389 -1.69 2.16 -5.71
CA LEU A 389 -1.16 3.31 -4.95
C LEU A 389 -2.26 4.27 -4.47
N SER A 390 -3.44 4.22 -5.07
CA SER A 390 -4.62 4.99 -4.63
C SER A 390 -5.54 4.20 -3.69
N ASN A 391 -5.20 2.95 -3.38
CA ASN A 391 -6.06 2.01 -2.63
C ASN A 391 -7.48 1.93 -3.20
N LEU A 392 -7.58 1.92 -4.54
CA LEU A 392 -8.85 1.75 -5.25
C LEU A 392 -8.96 0.31 -5.72
N PRO A 393 -10.16 -0.29 -5.67
CA PRO A 393 -10.38 -1.61 -6.24
C PRO A 393 -10.20 -1.56 -7.76
N GLY A 394 -9.57 -2.58 -8.32
CA GLY A 394 -9.57 -2.82 -9.76
C GLY A 394 -10.92 -3.36 -10.25
N ASN A 395 -11.05 -3.58 -11.56
CA ASN A 395 -12.25 -4.22 -12.11
C ASN A 395 -12.15 -5.74 -11.99
N LEU A 396 -13.14 -6.34 -11.34
CA LEU A 396 -13.30 -7.79 -11.25
C LEU A 396 -14.06 -8.30 -12.46
N LEU A 397 -13.40 -9.00 -13.35
CA LEU A 397 -13.97 -9.50 -14.62
C LEU A 397 -13.78 -11.01 -14.74
N PRO A 398 -14.83 -11.76 -15.15
CA PRO A 398 -14.68 -13.17 -15.46
C PRO A 398 -13.86 -13.38 -16.73
N VAL A 399 -13.03 -14.41 -16.75
CA VAL A 399 -12.32 -14.87 -17.95
C VAL A 399 -13.33 -15.60 -18.85
N GLN A 400 -13.54 -15.08 -20.05
CA GLN A 400 -14.48 -15.63 -21.03
C GLN A 400 -13.84 -16.75 -21.86
N SER A 401 -12.61 -16.54 -22.34
CA SER A 401 -11.89 -17.52 -23.13
C SER A 401 -10.38 -17.29 -23.07
N ILE A 402 -9.61 -18.36 -23.29
CA ILE A 402 -8.15 -18.36 -23.29
C ILE A 402 -7.62 -19.03 -24.56
N ASN A 403 -6.70 -18.33 -25.24
CA ASN A 403 -5.89 -18.94 -26.29
C ASN A 403 -4.46 -19.15 -25.76
N SER A 404 -4.15 -20.39 -25.38
CA SER A 404 -2.86 -20.75 -24.77
C SER A 404 -1.68 -20.63 -25.75
N THR A 405 -1.92 -20.71 -27.07
CA THR A 405 -0.87 -20.57 -28.08
C THR A 405 -0.37 -19.13 -28.19
N THR A 406 -1.27 -18.16 -28.05
CA THR A 406 -0.97 -16.72 -28.16
C THR A 406 -0.94 -16.02 -26.82
N MET A 407 -1.12 -16.74 -25.71
CA MET A 407 -1.24 -16.21 -24.35
C MET A 407 -2.34 -15.13 -24.23
N THR A 408 -3.38 -15.24 -25.05
CA THR A 408 -4.45 -14.25 -25.14
C THR A 408 -5.60 -14.63 -24.21
N VAL A 409 -6.00 -13.70 -23.36
CA VAL A 409 -7.11 -13.83 -22.41
C VAL A 409 -8.20 -12.84 -22.81
N THR A 410 -9.40 -13.34 -23.04
CA THR A 410 -10.59 -12.52 -23.27
C THR A 410 -11.41 -12.45 -22.00
N LEU A 411 -11.71 -11.25 -21.55
CA LEU A 411 -12.48 -10.94 -20.36
C LEU A 411 -13.95 -10.70 -20.73
N ASN A 412 -14.86 -11.06 -19.84
CA ASN A 412 -16.28 -10.75 -20.00
C ASN A 412 -16.56 -9.30 -19.52
N GLY A 413 -16.11 -8.35 -20.32
CA GLY A 413 -16.22 -6.92 -20.06
C GLY A 413 -14.92 -6.18 -20.35
N THR A 414 -15.01 -4.86 -20.40
CA THR A 414 -13.87 -3.98 -20.59
C THR A 414 -13.54 -3.30 -19.26
N PRO A 415 -12.27 -3.20 -18.87
CA PRO A 415 -11.87 -2.42 -17.69
C PRO A 415 -12.33 -0.96 -17.76
N ASP A 416 -12.63 -0.36 -16.63
CA ASP A 416 -13.08 1.03 -16.54
C ASP A 416 -11.96 2.01 -16.91
N GLY A 417 -12.27 2.92 -17.81
CA GLY A 417 -11.40 4.03 -18.17
C GLY A 417 -10.09 3.58 -18.81
N ILE A 418 -8.98 3.94 -18.18
CA ILE A 418 -7.62 3.68 -18.67
C ILE A 418 -6.89 2.61 -17.84
N LEU A 419 -7.60 1.91 -16.95
CA LEU A 419 -6.99 0.92 -16.07
C LEU A 419 -6.32 -0.19 -16.88
N GLY A 420 -5.06 -0.42 -16.62
CA GLY A 420 -4.24 -1.41 -17.32
C GLY A 420 -3.74 -0.99 -18.70
N SER A 421 -4.04 0.22 -19.20
CA SER A 421 -3.69 0.65 -20.56
C SER A 421 -2.26 1.18 -20.72
N ASP A 422 -1.59 1.50 -19.63
CA ASP A 422 -0.25 2.07 -19.61
C ASP A 422 0.75 1.01 -19.12
N GLU A 423 1.59 0.52 -20.03
CA GLU A 423 2.57 -0.54 -19.75
C GLU A 423 3.61 -0.11 -18.71
N THR A 424 3.88 1.20 -18.58
CA THR A 424 4.84 1.71 -17.59
C THR A 424 4.31 1.67 -16.15
N LEU A 425 3.02 1.40 -15.97
CA LEU A 425 2.37 1.28 -14.67
C LEU A 425 2.11 -0.17 -14.24
N HIS A 426 2.89 -1.10 -14.77
CA HIS A 426 2.89 -2.52 -14.39
C HIS A 426 1.49 -3.17 -14.37
N PRO A 427 0.76 -3.13 -15.49
CA PRO A 427 -0.59 -3.69 -15.55
C PRO A 427 -0.58 -5.20 -15.40
N LEU A 428 -1.52 -5.72 -14.61
CA LEU A 428 -1.64 -7.15 -14.36
C LEU A 428 -3.09 -7.60 -14.15
N LEU A 429 -3.32 -8.89 -14.34
CA LEU A 429 -4.51 -9.60 -13.87
C LEU A 429 -4.17 -10.31 -12.56
N ARG A 430 -4.97 -10.10 -11.52
CA ARG A 430 -4.87 -10.83 -10.24
C ARG A 430 -6.04 -11.75 -10.07
N ARG A 431 -5.79 -13.05 -9.82
CA ARG A 431 -6.86 -14.03 -9.62
C ARG A 431 -7.52 -13.88 -8.24
N TRP A 432 -8.84 -13.96 -8.26
CA TRP A 432 -9.69 -14.09 -7.08
C TRP A 432 -10.63 -15.29 -7.25
N ASP A 433 -11.06 -15.89 -6.14
CA ASP A 433 -11.67 -17.22 -6.16
C ASP A 433 -13.15 -17.22 -5.75
N GLN A 434 -13.78 -16.04 -5.54
CA GLN A 434 -15.20 -15.97 -5.20
C GLN A 434 -16.10 -16.38 -6.36
N ALA A 435 -17.14 -17.13 -6.01
CA ALA A 435 -18.23 -17.48 -6.90
C ALA A 435 -19.57 -17.36 -6.15
N SER A 436 -20.66 -17.15 -6.89
CA SER A 436 -22.00 -17.21 -6.30
C SER A 436 -22.34 -18.64 -5.87
N GLY A 437 -23.02 -18.77 -4.74
CA GLY A 437 -23.46 -20.06 -4.20
C GLY A 437 -24.90 -20.06 -3.71
N ASP A 438 -25.39 -21.23 -3.30
CA ASP A 438 -26.73 -21.36 -2.72
C ASP A 438 -26.77 -20.70 -1.32
N LYS A 439 -27.62 -19.70 -1.18
CA LYS A 439 -27.80 -18.97 0.10
C LYS A 439 -28.26 -19.86 1.25
N ALA A 440 -29.00 -20.95 0.96
CA ALA A 440 -29.45 -21.88 1.97
C ALA A 440 -28.28 -22.69 2.59
N GLU A 441 -27.19 -22.83 1.84
CA GLU A 441 -25.96 -23.49 2.25
C GLU A 441 -24.86 -22.50 2.70
N GLY A 442 -25.20 -21.22 2.90
CA GLY A 442 -24.23 -20.17 3.24
C GLY A 442 -23.44 -19.62 2.05
N GLY A 443 -23.85 -19.94 0.83
CA GLY A 443 -23.19 -19.49 -0.40
C GLY A 443 -23.26 -17.98 -0.60
N LEU A 444 -22.23 -17.44 -1.26
CA LEU A 444 -22.05 -16.02 -1.47
C LEU A 444 -23.07 -15.42 -2.44
N THR A 445 -23.49 -14.20 -2.16
CA THR A 445 -24.23 -13.36 -3.10
C THR A 445 -23.28 -12.31 -3.64
N LEU A 446 -23.11 -12.26 -4.96
CA LEU A 446 -22.27 -11.28 -5.63
C LEU A 446 -23.06 -10.03 -6.01
N ASP A 447 -22.37 -8.89 -5.96
CA ASP A 447 -22.87 -7.62 -6.47
C ASP A 447 -22.57 -7.48 -7.98
N ILE A 448 -22.99 -6.37 -8.55
CA ILE A 448 -22.80 -6.04 -9.98
C ILE A 448 -21.31 -5.96 -10.40
N ASP A 449 -20.41 -5.76 -9.45
CA ASP A 449 -18.95 -5.72 -9.65
C ASP A 449 -18.26 -7.09 -9.41
N ASN A 450 -19.02 -8.19 -9.36
CA ASN A 450 -18.56 -9.55 -9.08
C ASN A 450 -17.89 -9.76 -7.71
N ALA A 451 -17.97 -8.79 -6.79
CA ALA A 451 -17.55 -8.95 -5.41
C ALA A 451 -18.70 -9.45 -4.53
N ALA A 452 -18.39 -10.18 -3.46
CA ALA A 452 -19.40 -10.71 -2.55
C ALA A 452 -19.86 -9.63 -1.55
N PHE A 453 -21.15 -9.57 -1.24
CA PHE A 453 -21.67 -8.64 -0.23
C PHE A 453 -21.16 -8.98 1.18
N VAL A 454 -20.76 -7.95 1.92
CA VAL A 454 -20.52 -8.08 3.36
C VAL A 454 -21.85 -8.17 4.09
N GLN A 455 -22.12 -9.34 4.65
CA GLN A 455 -23.33 -9.63 5.44
C GLN A 455 -22.93 -10.00 6.87
N GLU A 456 -23.28 -9.16 7.83
CA GLU A 456 -22.95 -9.38 9.24
C GLU A 456 -23.85 -10.41 9.90
N GLY A 457 -23.29 -11.17 10.86
CA GLY A 457 -24.01 -12.15 11.66
C GLY A 457 -24.27 -13.49 10.97
N LEU A 458 -23.98 -13.62 9.67
CA LEU A 458 -24.19 -14.85 8.90
C LEU A 458 -22.88 -15.57 8.64
N TRP A 459 -22.88 -16.89 8.74
CA TRP A 459 -21.79 -17.73 8.24
C TRP A 459 -21.86 -17.79 6.72
N LEU A 460 -20.75 -17.44 6.08
CA LEU A 460 -20.59 -17.43 4.64
C LEU A 460 -19.54 -18.47 4.26
N THR A 461 -19.91 -19.39 3.38
CA THR A 461 -19.02 -20.46 2.90
C THR A 461 -18.14 -19.92 1.77
N LEU A 462 -16.83 -20.08 1.86
CA LEU A 462 -15.88 -19.78 0.79
C LEU A 462 -15.74 -21.00 -0.13
N GLU A 463 -14.95 -21.98 0.27
CA GLU A 463 -14.76 -23.27 -0.39
C GLU A 463 -14.19 -24.31 0.61
N ASP A 464 -14.16 -25.58 0.23
CA ASP A 464 -13.48 -26.67 0.94
C ASP A 464 -13.76 -26.72 2.46
N GLY A 465 -14.95 -26.27 2.89
CA GLY A 465 -15.35 -26.21 4.28
C GLY A 465 -14.87 -24.97 5.05
N VAL A 466 -14.18 -24.04 4.44
CA VAL A 466 -13.81 -22.76 5.08
C VAL A 466 -15.02 -21.83 5.13
N GLU A 467 -15.38 -21.39 6.33
CA GLU A 467 -16.48 -20.47 6.59
C GLU A 467 -15.99 -19.21 7.32
N ILE A 468 -16.60 -18.08 7.00
CA ILE A 468 -16.33 -16.78 7.63
C ILE A 468 -17.62 -16.14 8.13
N ARG A 469 -17.50 -15.27 9.14
CA ARG A 469 -18.61 -14.46 9.64
C ARG A 469 -18.14 -13.06 10.00
N PHE A 470 -18.70 -12.04 9.35
CA PHE A 470 -18.51 -10.66 9.76
C PHE A 470 -19.35 -10.39 11.01
N GLN A 471 -18.75 -9.72 12.01
CA GLN A 471 -19.41 -9.46 13.28
C GLN A 471 -20.20 -8.14 13.20
N PRO A 472 -21.45 -8.10 13.69
CA PRO A 472 -22.15 -6.86 13.89
C PRO A 472 -21.40 -5.94 14.86
N ALA A 473 -21.59 -4.63 14.72
CA ALA A 473 -21.02 -3.69 15.66
C ALA A 473 -21.57 -3.94 17.08
N ASP A 474 -20.69 -3.94 18.08
CA ASP A 474 -21.06 -4.17 19.47
C ASP A 474 -21.82 -2.95 20.04
N PRO A 475 -23.09 -3.11 20.42
CA PRO A 475 -23.88 -2.01 21.00
C PRO A 475 -23.36 -1.55 22.38
N VAL A 476 -22.53 -2.37 23.06
CA VAL A 476 -22.01 -2.05 24.41
C VAL A 476 -20.93 -0.97 24.38
N GLN A 477 -20.26 -0.76 23.24
CA GLN A 477 -19.22 0.27 23.12
C GLN A 477 -19.76 1.69 22.89
N SER A 478 -21.06 1.88 22.79
CA SER A 478 -21.69 3.20 22.59
C SER A 478 -22.44 3.66 23.82
N PRO A 479 -22.30 4.93 24.21
CA PRO A 479 -23.16 5.49 25.27
C PRO A 479 -24.62 5.43 24.82
N PRO A 480 -25.58 5.23 25.77
CA PRO A 480 -27.01 5.00 25.49
C PRO A 480 -27.76 6.13 24.77
N SER A 481 -27.09 7.25 24.47
CA SER A 481 -27.65 8.43 23.80
C SER A 481 -27.26 8.57 22.32
N THR A 482 -26.47 7.63 21.74
CA THR A 482 -26.04 7.68 20.35
C THR A 482 -26.74 6.60 19.51
N PRO A 483 -26.96 6.83 18.20
CA PRO A 483 -27.42 5.76 17.32
C PRO A 483 -26.51 4.52 17.44
N THR A 484 -27.08 3.33 17.33
CA THR A 484 -26.29 2.08 17.31
C THR A 484 -25.15 2.24 16.32
N PRO A 485 -23.87 2.00 16.72
CA PRO A 485 -22.77 2.12 15.83
C PRO A 485 -22.93 1.13 14.65
N VAL A 486 -22.60 1.58 13.46
CA VAL A 486 -22.61 0.75 12.27
C VAL A 486 -21.16 0.59 11.84
N ASN A 487 -20.72 -0.64 11.64
CA ASN A 487 -19.38 -0.88 11.13
C ASN A 487 -19.20 -0.22 9.75
N GLN A 488 -18.08 0.43 9.57
CA GLN A 488 -17.64 0.99 8.30
C GLN A 488 -16.40 0.23 7.84
N TYR A 489 -16.59 -0.62 6.83
CA TYR A 489 -15.51 -1.36 6.21
C TYR A 489 -14.69 -0.44 5.32
N LEU A 490 -13.37 -0.60 5.30
CA LEU A 490 -12.48 0.18 4.44
C LEU A 490 -11.94 -0.69 3.31
N THR A 491 -11.93 -0.15 2.10
CA THR A 491 -11.30 -0.81 0.95
C THR A 491 -9.86 -1.20 1.27
N GLY A 492 -9.48 -2.45 0.95
CA GLY A 492 -8.16 -3.00 1.23
C GLY A 492 -7.97 -3.60 2.61
N ASP A 493 -8.93 -3.45 3.56
CA ASP A 493 -8.91 -4.22 4.80
C ASP A 493 -8.95 -5.71 4.50
N TYR A 494 -8.14 -6.52 5.21
CA TYR A 494 -8.07 -7.94 4.94
C TYR A 494 -7.82 -8.78 6.18
N TRP A 495 -8.16 -10.07 6.09
CA TRP A 495 -7.87 -11.12 7.06
C TRP A 495 -7.17 -12.27 6.37
N LEU A 496 -6.29 -12.96 7.10
CA LEU A 496 -5.59 -14.17 6.65
C LEU A 496 -6.05 -15.38 7.45
N ILE A 497 -6.40 -16.46 6.75
CA ILE A 497 -6.93 -17.67 7.35
C ILE A 497 -6.10 -18.85 6.85
N PRO A 498 -5.08 -19.30 7.62
CA PRO A 498 -4.29 -20.46 7.23
C PRO A 498 -5.12 -21.74 7.40
N ALA A 499 -5.35 -22.48 6.31
CA ALA A 499 -6.01 -23.78 6.31
C ALA A 499 -5.00 -24.93 6.20
N ARG A 500 -5.18 -25.99 6.96
CA ARG A 500 -4.21 -27.08 7.10
C ARG A 500 -4.85 -28.45 6.85
N THR A 501 -4.31 -29.18 5.87
CA THR A 501 -4.77 -30.53 5.54
C THR A 501 -4.52 -31.51 6.66
N ALA A 502 -3.39 -31.38 7.37
CA ALA A 502 -3.00 -32.31 8.43
C ALA A 502 -3.95 -32.30 9.65
N THR A 503 -4.53 -31.14 9.95
CA THR A 503 -5.50 -30.99 11.05
C THR A 503 -6.94 -31.01 10.57
N GLY A 504 -7.17 -30.81 9.27
CA GLY A 504 -8.52 -30.61 8.72
C GLY A 504 -9.20 -29.35 9.27
N ASP A 505 -8.44 -28.35 9.73
CA ASP A 505 -8.96 -27.12 10.35
C ASP A 505 -8.21 -25.88 9.84
N VAL A 506 -8.71 -24.72 10.21
CA VAL A 506 -8.04 -23.44 10.03
C VAL A 506 -7.29 -23.04 11.30
N GLU A 507 -6.10 -22.46 11.12
CA GLU A 507 -5.33 -21.88 12.24
C GLU A 507 -5.96 -20.54 12.66
N TRP A 508 -7.11 -20.61 13.35
CA TRP A 508 -7.81 -19.45 13.85
C TRP A 508 -8.02 -19.56 15.36
N PRO A 509 -7.76 -18.47 16.14
CA PRO A 509 -7.89 -18.54 17.59
C PRO A 509 -9.33 -18.85 18.00
N LYS A 510 -9.47 -19.64 19.07
CA LYS A 510 -10.76 -19.99 19.66
C LYS A 510 -10.95 -19.22 20.97
N VAL A 511 -12.18 -18.90 21.30
CA VAL A 511 -12.54 -18.31 22.61
C VAL A 511 -12.24 -19.34 23.69
N ILE A 512 -11.58 -18.91 24.76
CA ILE A 512 -11.15 -19.76 25.88
C ILE A 512 -11.87 -19.29 27.14
N ASP A 513 -12.43 -20.24 27.90
CA ASP A 513 -13.05 -19.99 29.20
C ASP A 513 -12.00 -19.68 30.31
N ALA A 514 -12.46 -19.40 31.51
CA ALA A 514 -11.59 -19.08 32.65
C ALA A 514 -10.68 -20.26 33.07
N ASP A 515 -11.02 -21.47 32.70
CA ASP A 515 -10.29 -22.70 33.02
C ASP A 515 -9.28 -23.08 31.91
N GLY A 516 -9.26 -22.30 30.79
CA GLY A 516 -8.36 -22.52 29.67
C GLY A 516 -8.90 -23.49 28.62
N ASN A 517 -10.18 -23.86 28.65
CA ASN A 517 -10.80 -24.73 27.67
C ASN A 517 -11.48 -23.90 26.58
N PRO A 518 -11.52 -24.38 25.31
CA PRO A 518 -12.28 -23.71 24.26
C PRO A 518 -13.77 -23.67 24.61
N GLU A 519 -14.38 -22.48 24.51
CA GLU A 519 -15.82 -22.30 24.61
C GLU A 519 -16.51 -22.92 23.38
N THR A 520 -17.69 -23.47 23.60
CA THR A 520 -18.51 -24.07 22.52
C THR A 520 -19.87 -23.38 22.41
N ASP A 521 -20.39 -23.33 21.19
CA ASP A 521 -21.75 -22.88 20.92
C ASP A 521 -22.80 -23.93 21.34
N THR A 522 -24.08 -23.65 21.14
CA THR A 522 -25.20 -24.57 21.45
C THR A 522 -25.15 -25.89 20.68
N ASN A 523 -24.36 -25.95 19.59
CA ASN A 523 -24.19 -27.16 18.76
C ASN A 523 -22.90 -27.91 19.12
N GLY A 524 -22.12 -27.43 20.10
CA GLY A 524 -20.86 -28.02 20.51
C GLY A 524 -19.64 -27.64 19.67
N ASN A 525 -19.77 -26.63 18.77
CA ASN A 525 -18.67 -26.16 17.96
C ASN A 525 -17.84 -25.14 18.75
N MET A 526 -16.50 -25.19 18.63
CA MET A 526 -15.61 -24.21 19.25
C MET A 526 -15.89 -22.82 18.66
N ILE A 527 -16.06 -21.83 19.53
CA ILE A 527 -16.34 -20.45 19.10
C ILE A 527 -15.06 -19.78 18.65
N PRO A 528 -14.92 -19.38 17.36
CA PRO A 528 -13.76 -18.65 16.91
C PRO A 528 -13.75 -17.21 17.44
N VAL A 529 -12.57 -16.69 17.76
CA VAL A 529 -12.42 -15.29 18.18
C VAL A 529 -12.71 -14.37 17.01
N ALA A 530 -13.45 -13.28 17.24
CA ALA A 530 -13.57 -12.21 16.28
C ALA A 530 -12.27 -11.37 16.26
N LEU A 531 -11.66 -11.18 15.10
CA LEU A 531 -10.43 -10.43 14.93
C LEU A 531 -10.65 -9.18 14.09
N PRO A 532 -9.98 -8.07 14.43
CA PRO A 532 -9.93 -6.89 13.58
C PRO A 532 -9.18 -7.21 12.27
N PRO A 533 -9.37 -6.43 11.21
CA PRO A 533 -8.60 -6.61 9.98
C PRO A 533 -7.10 -6.39 10.24
N HIS A 534 -6.27 -7.14 9.53
CA HIS A 534 -4.83 -6.85 9.45
C HIS A 534 -4.59 -5.50 8.82
N GLY A 535 -5.47 -5.10 7.91
CA GLY A 535 -5.47 -3.84 7.18
C GLY A 535 -4.18 -3.59 6.42
N ILE A 536 -4.17 -2.59 5.54
CA ILE A 536 -2.93 -1.89 5.23
C ILE A 536 -2.79 -0.83 6.33
N THR A 537 -1.78 -0.98 7.19
CA THR A 537 -1.57 -0.01 8.26
C THR A 537 -0.92 1.25 7.70
N HIS A 538 -1.64 2.36 7.72
CA HIS A 538 -1.13 3.67 7.35
C HIS A 538 -0.72 4.46 8.60
N TYR A 539 0.38 5.19 8.49
CA TYR A 539 0.86 6.12 9.50
C TYR A 539 0.92 7.52 8.91
N TYR A 540 0.40 8.50 9.63
CA TYR A 540 0.30 9.88 9.14
C TYR A 540 1.13 10.84 9.98
N ALA A 541 1.76 11.81 9.32
CA ALA A 541 2.50 12.87 10.00
C ALA A 541 2.21 14.24 9.37
N PRO A 542 1.90 15.28 10.17
CA PRO A 542 1.67 16.63 9.65
C PRO A 542 2.99 17.25 9.18
N LEU A 543 3.00 17.84 7.98
CA LEU A 543 4.18 18.50 7.39
C LEU A 543 4.08 20.02 7.41
N ALA A 544 2.97 20.57 6.92
CA ALA A 544 2.77 22.01 6.83
C ALA A 544 1.28 22.38 6.72
N ILE A 545 0.97 23.64 7.01
CA ILE A 545 -0.28 24.26 6.59
C ILE A 545 0.05 25.19 5.40
N ILE A 546 -0.71 25.04 4.32
CA ILE A 546 -0.60 25.88 3.13
C ILE A 546 -1.89 26.64 2.88
N GLY A 547 -1.75 27.80 2.27
CA GLY A 547 -2.83 28.51 1.62
C GLY A 547 -2.74 28.34 0.10
N VAL A 548 -3.86 28.06 -0.55
CA VAL A 548 -3.96 27.92 -2.00
C VAL A 548 -4.86 29.02 -2.54
N SER A 549 -4.34 29.84 -3.45
CA SER A 549 -5.05 30.91 -4.14
C SER A 549 -4.85 30.81 -5.65
N ALA A 550 -5.45 31.72 -6.41
CA ALA A 550 -5.22 31.81 -7.84
C ALA A 550 -3.75 32.13 -8.21
N ASP A 551 -3.02 32.78 -7.28
CA ASP A 551 -1.62 33.18 -7.47
C ASP A 551 -0.63 32.04 -7.13
N GLY A 552 -1.11 30.95 -6.51
CA GLY A 552 -0.31 29.77 -6.20
C GLY A 552 -0.42 29.27 -4.77
N VAL A 553 0.56 28.46 -4.38
CA VAL A 553 0.71 27.83 -3.07
C VAL A 553 1.61 28.70 -2.19
N SER A 554 1.14 29.01 -1.00
CA SER A 554 1.90 29.73 0.03
C SER A 554 1.99 28.87 1.31
N PRO A 555 3.17 28.37 1.69
CA PRO A 555 3.37 27.77 3.00
C PRO A 555 3.15 28.82 4.10
N ILE A 556 2.22 28.53 5.01
CA ILE A 556 1.86 29.46 6.09
C ILE A 556 2.54 29.03 7.38
N ARG A 557 2.57 27.73 7.66
CA ARG A 557 3.17 27.19 8.88
C ARG A 557 3.79 25.82 8.65
N GLY A 558 5.06 25.64 9.08
CA GLY A 558 5.70 24.32 9.18
C GLY A 558 5.17 23.54 10.38
N CYS A 559 4.85 22.27 10.19
CA CYS A 559 4.36 21.36 11.22
C CYS A 559 5.32 20.19 11.48
N ARG A 560 6.45 20.15 10.78
CA ARG A 560 7.47 19.10 10.94
C ARG A 560 8.16 19.22 12.29
N ASN A 561 8.35 18.10 12.97
CA ASN A 561 9.20 18.02 14.15
C ASN A 561 10.64 17.72 13.74
N SER A 562 11.59 18.23 14.49
CA SER A 562 13.01 17.90 14.35
C SER A 562 13.56 17.33 15.63
N PHE A 563 14.52 16.40 15.54
CA PHE A 563 15.23 15.85 16.68
C PHE A 563 16.74 16.04 16.53
N SER A 564 17.42 16.25 17.65
CA SER A 564 18.87 16.21 17.75
C SER A 564 19.24 15.25 18.88
N LEU A 565 20.09 14.28 18.59
CA LEU A 565 20.73 13.50 19.64
C LEU A 565 21.80 14.40 20.25
N ASN A 566 21.51 15.00 21.40
CA ASN A 566 22.48 15.78 22.14
C ASN A 566 23.61 14.85 22.60
N THR A 567 24.74 14.88 21.92
CA THR A 567 26.00 14.31 22.37
C THR A 567 26.70 15.26 23.34
N ALA A 568 25.97 15.87 24.29
CA ALA A 568 26.63 16.57 25.39
C ALA A 568 27.45 15.52 26.17
N PRO A 569 28.79 15.65 26.31
CA PRO A 569 29.55 14.71 27.08
C PRO A 569 28.97 14.71 28.49
N LEU A 570 28.65 13.53 29.02
CA LEU A 570 28.26 13.35 30.40
C LEU A 570 29.35 14.01 31.22
N SER A 571 29.08 15.18 31.81
CA SER A 571 30.00 15.83 32.73
C SER A 571 30.24 14.83 33.85
N ALA A 572 31.47 14.33 33.93
CA ALA A 572 31.90 13.45 35.02
C ALA A 572 31.57 14.18 36.32
N LYS A 573 30.51 13.76 37.01
CA LYS A 573 30.28 14.16 38.39
C LYS A 573 31.55 13.73 39.16
N LYS A 574 32.43 14.69 39.48
CA LYS A 574 33.48 14.49 40.45
C LYS A 574 32.78 13.99 41.72
N ARG A 575 33.03 12.73 42.09
CA ARG A 575 32.72 12.24 43.41
C ARG A 575 33.66 13.02 44.36
N GLY A 576 33.09 13.90 45.15
CA GLY A 576 33.70 14.48 46.31
C GLY A 576 33.61 13.49 47.48
#